data_d484e9807c5d1576a1e5892d66015abf
#
_entry.id   d484e9807c5d1576a1e5892d66015abf
#
_cell.length_a   1.000
_cell.length_b   1.000
_cell.length_c   1.000
_cell.angle_alpha   90.00
_cell.angle_beta   90.00
_cell.angle_gamma   90.00
#
_symmetry.space_group_name_H-M   'P 1'
#
loop_
_entity.id
_entity.type
_entity.pdbx_description
1 polymer ?
#
loop_
_entity_poly.entity_id
_entity_poly.type
_entity_poly.pdbx_seq_one_letter_code
_entity_poly.pdbx_strand_id
1 'polypeptide(L)'
;MQDQQKLARQSEAKQYVSSMNRAQQAFYAEYASFASTIQKLGIGIKSETENYSYSIVLSNDNRWVQAIGLAKRDGLKNYTGIVSLIKSPNDESTSTQSRLCESNQPSKELPGTPTPTNSPDIQCPSGYSDVLK
;
A
#
# COMPACT_ATOMS: atom_id res chain seq x y z
N MET A 1 -11.81 -22.07 15.10
CA MET A 1 -10.88 -21.21 15.80
C MET A 1 -10.82 -19.87 15.12
N GLN A 2 -11.36 -18.87 15.77
CA GLN A 2 -11.50 -17.57 15.18
C GLN A 2 -10.16 -16.92 14.87
N ASP A 3 -9.14 -17.20 15.68
CA ASP A 3 -7.84 -16.58 15.49
C ASP A 3 -7.17 -17.01 14.19
N GLN A 4 -7.32 -18.27 13.80
CA GLN A 4 -6.72 -18.77 12.57
C GLN A 4 -7.39 -18.18 11.34
N GLN A 5 -8.71 -18.02 11.38
CA GLN A 5 -9.43 -17.39 10.28
C GLN A 5 -9.05 -15.93 10.14
N LYS A 6 -8.93 -15.26 11.28
CA LYS A 6 -8.53 -13.87 11.31
C LYS A 6 -7.15 -13.67 10.69
N LEU A 7 -6.20 -14.53 11.09
CA LEU A 7 -4.84 -14.45 10.55
C LEU A 7 -4.82 -14.74 9.05
N ALA A 8 -5.62 -15.70 8.60
CA ALA A 8 -5.68 -16.03 7.18
C ALA A 8 -6.24 -14.87 6.37
N ARG A 9 -7.27 -14.21 6.87
CA ARG A 9 -7.87 -13.05 6.20
C ARG A 9 -6.89 -11.89 6.12
N GLN A 10 -6.18 -11.63 7.22
CA GLN A 10 -5.18 -10.58 7.24
C GLN A 10 -3.99 -10.90 6.35
N SER A 11 -3.59 -12.17 6.28
CA SER A 11 -2.50 -12.60 5.41
C SER A 11 -2.86 -12.36 3.94
N GLU A 12 -4.10 -12.66 3.57
CA GLU A 12 -4.55 -12.40 2.19
C GLU A 12 -4.46 -10.92 1.84
N ALA A 13 -4.95 -10.05 2.75
CA ALA A 13 -4.89 -8.61 2.51
C ALA A 13 -3.46 -8.11 2.41
N LYS A 14 -2.60 -8.62 3.28
CA LYS A 14 -1.18 -8.27 3.25
C LYS A 14 -0.56 -8.63 1.91
N GLN A 15 -0.85 -9.83 1.40
CA GLN A 15 -0.33 -10.26 0.12
C GLN A 15 -0.86 -9.43 -1.04
N TYR A 16 -2.15 -9.08 -0.99
CA TYR A 16 -2.76 -8.27 -2.04
C TYR A 16 -2.14 -6.87 -2.09
N VAL A 17 -1.99 -6.23 -0.94
CA VAL A 17 -1.40 -4.89 -0.88
C VAL A 17 0.07 -4.94 -1.31
N SER A 18 0.79 -5.98 -0.90
CA SER A 18 2.17 -6.17 -1.34
C SER A 18 2.27 -6.33 -2.85
N SER A 19 1.34 -7.09 -3.45
CA SER A 19 1.29 -7.26 -4.90
C SER A 19 1.00 -5.95 -5.60
N MET A 20 0.13 -5.13 -5.01
CA MET A 20 -0.16 -3.81 -5.56
C MET A 20 1.07 -2.92 -5.55
N ASN A 21 1.87 -2.97 -4.47
CA ASN A 21 3.13 -2.24 -4.42
C ASN A 21 4.08 -2.65 -5.54
N ARG A 22 4.27 -3.95 -5.72
CA ARG A 22 5.18 -4.45 -6.77
C ARG A 22 4.67 -4.08 -8.15
N ALA A 23 3.35 -4.17 -8.35
CA ALA A 23 2.77 -3.81 -9.64
C ALA A 23 2.92 -2.32 -9.93
N GLN A 24 2.83 -1.47 -8.92
CA GLN A 24 3.05 -0.04 -9.11
C GLN A 24 4.50 0.27 -9.47
N GLN A 25 5.43 -0.44 -8.84
CA GLN A 25 6.84 -0.25 -9.19
C GLN A 25 7.11 -0.65 -10.64
N ALA A 26 6.53 -1.77 -11.09
CA ALA A 26 6.66 -2.20 -12.48
C ALA A 26 5.96 -1.23 -13.43
N PHE A 27 4.79 -0.75 -13.05
CA PHE A 27 4.04 0.20 -13.87
C PHE A 27 4.83 1.50 -14.05
N TYR A 28 5.42 2.00 -12.97
CA TYR A 28 6.23 3.21 -13.05
C TYR A 28 7.46 3.00 -13.94
N ALA A 29 8.11 1.84 -13.83
CA ALA A 29 9.28 1.55 -14.67
C ALA A 29 8.93 1.57 -16.15
N GLU A 30 7.71 1.17 -16.50
CA GLU A 30 7.29 1.12 -17.89
C GLU A 30 6.73 2.45 -18.41
N TYR A 31 5.93 3.13 -17.58
CA TYR A 31 5.16 4.30 -18.03
C TYR A 31 5.61 5.61 -17.41
N ALA A 32 6.56 5.59 -16.50
CA ALA A 32 7.05 6.78 -15.79
C ALA A 32 5.92 7.52 -15.05
N SER A 33 4.91 6.77 -14.61
CA SER A 33 3.82 7.29 -13.81
C SER A 33 3.20 6.13 -13.04
N PHE A 34 2.47 6.44 -11.96
CA PHE A 34 1.78 5.42 -11.20
C PHE A 34 0.37 5.19 -11.76
N ALA A 35 -0.11 3.96 -11.60
CA ALA A 35 -1.48 3.63 -11.99
C ALA A 35 -2.45 4.22 -10.97
N SER A 36 -3.53 4.82 -11.46
CA SER A 36 -4.54 5.44 -10.60
C SER A 36 -5.65 4.47 -10.20
N THR A 37 -5.72 3.29 -10.83
CA THR A 37 -6.75 2.30 -10.54
C THR A 37 -6.12 0.92 -10.46
N ILE A 38 -6.81 0.02 -9.72
CA ILE A 38 -6.36 -1.37 -9.60
C ILE A 38 -6.40 -2.06 -10.96
N GLN A 39 -7.41 -1.75 -11.77
CA GLN A 39 -7.56 -2.36 -13.09
C GLN A 39 -6.37 -2.09 -13.99
N LYS A 40 -5.80 -0.90 -13.90
CA LYS A 40 -4.62 -0.57 -14.71
C LYS A 40 -3.39 -1.38 -14.33
N LEU A 41 -3.35 -1.88 -13.10
CA LEU A 41 -2.24 -2.72 -12.67
C LEU A 41 -2.25 -4.11 -13.32
N GLY A 42 -3.42 -4.59 -13.72
CA GLY A 42 -3.52 -5.85 -14.45
C GLY A 42 -3.14 -7.09 -13.66
N ILE A 43 -3.28 -7.07 -12.35
CA ILE A 43 -2.81 -8.15 -11.49
C ILE A 43 -3.92 -9.08 -11.01
N GLY A 44 -5.15 -8.88 -11.50
CA GLY A 44 -6.25 -9.78 -11.21
C GLY A 44 -6.85 -9.65 -9.82
N ILE A 45 -6.52 -8.61 -9.08
CA ILE A 45 -7.08 -8.38 -7.75
C ILE A 45 -8.44 -7.73 -7.89
N LYS A 46 -9.42 -8.26 -7.18
CA LYS A 46 -10.74 -7.65 -7.10
C LYS A 46 -10.66 -6.45 -6.15
N SER A 47 -11.39 -5.39 -6.49
CA SER A 47 -11.41 -4.21 -5.62
C SER A 47 -12.15 -4.46 -4.32
N GLU A 48 -12.91 -5.55 -4.22
CA GLU A 48 -13.65 -5.86 -3.01
C GLU A 48 -13.79 -7.35 -2.83
N THR A 49 -13.54 -7.83 -1.61
CA THR A 49 -13.78 -9.20 -1.19
C THR A 49 -14.73 -9.16 0.00
N GLU A 50 -15.04 -10.32 0.56
CA GLU A 50 -15.88 -10.38 1.76
C GLU A 50 -15.23 -9.68 2.94
N ASN A 51 -13.91 -9.64 2.98
CA ASN A 51 -13.16 -9.22 4.16
C ASN A 51 -12.54 -7.84 4.03
N TYR A 52 -12.21 -7.43 2.81
CA TYR A 52 -11.47 -6.18 2.58
C TYR A 52 -11.97 -5.47 1.33
N SER A 53 -11.83 -4.17 1.36
CA SER A 53 -12.03 -3.29 0.21
C SER A 53 -10.68 -2.71 -0.16
N TYR A 54 -10.31 -2.76 -1.45
CA TYR A 54 -9.01 -2.33 -1.93
C TYR A 54 -9.14 -1.10 -2.81
N SER A 55 -8.24 -0.14 -2.60
CA SER A 55 -8.29 1.12 -3.35
C SER A 55 -6.88 1.69 -3.50
N ILE A 56 -6.78 2.70 -4.35
CA ILE A 56 -5.52 3.38 -4.62
C ILE A 56 -5.72 4.88 -4.42
N VAL A 57 -4.77 5.51 -3.75
CA VAL A 57 -4.71 6.96 -3.60
C VAL A 57 -3.41 7.43 -4.24
N LEU A 58 -3.52 8.38 -5.17
CA LEU A 58 -2.37 8.92 -5.89
C LEU A 58 -2.12 10.34 -5.40
N SER A 59 -0.85 10.66 -5.12
CA SER A 59 -0.53 12.02 -4.70
C SER A 59 -0.76 13.02 -5.83
N ASN A 60 -1.06 14.27 -5.46
CA ASN A 60 -1.34 15.32 -6.45
C ASN A 60 -0.15 15.61 -7.34
N ASP A 61 1.07 15.43 -6.81
CA ASP A 61 2.29 15.70 -7.56
C ASP A 61 2.85 14.44 -8.21
N ASN A 62 2.13 13.32 -8.15
CA ASN A 62 2.50 12.05 -8.76
C ASN A 62 3.83 11.50 -8.23
N ARG A 63 4.18 11.82 -6.99
CA ARG A 63 5.45 11.39 -6.40
C ARG A 63 5.31 10.15 -5.53
N TRP A 64 4.10 9.83 -5.09
CA TRP A 64 3.84 8.60 -4.36
C TRP A 64 2.43 8.09 -4.67
N VAL A 65 2.23 6.81 -4.42
CA VAL A 65 0.93 6.16 -4.55
C VAL A 65 0.74 5.26 -3.34
N GLN A 66 -0.49 5.20 -2.86
CA GLN A 66 -0.84 4.41 -1.68
C GLN A 66 -1.90 3.38 -2.06
N ALA A 67 -1.62 2.12 -1.73
CA ALA A 67 -2.59 1.05 -1.83
C ALA A 67 -3.22 0.87 -0.45
N ILE A 68 -4.53 0.66 -0.40
CA ILE A 68 -5.25 0.52 0.86
C ILE A 68 -6.03 -0.79 0.83
N GLY A 69 -5.83 -1.61 1.87
CA GLY A 69 -6.71 -2.73 2.17
C GLY A 69 -7.48 -2.40 3.43
N LEU A 70 -8.73 -2.04 3.25
CA LEU A 70 -9.59 -1.59 4.35
C LEU A 70 -10.46 -2.74 4.82
N ALA A 71 -10.38 -3.07 6.11
CA ALA A 71 -11.14 -4.15 6.70
C ALA A 71 -12.64 -3.84 6.67
N LYS A 72 -13.42 -4.84 6.27
CA LYS A 72 -14.88 -4.76 6.25
C LYS A 72 -15.52 -5.42 7.46
N ARG A 73 -14.73 -6.18 8.22
CA ARG A 73 -15.20 -6.92 9.39
C ARG A 73 -14.49 -6.44 10.65
N ASP A 74 -15.19 -6.53 11.75
CA ASP A 74 -14.60 -6.21 13.05
C ASP A 74 -13.46 -7.18 13.37
N GLY A 75 -12.47 -6.66 14.07
CA GLY A 75 -11.35 -7.48 14.54
C GLY A 75 -10.22 -7.65 13.55
N LEU A 76 -10.35 -7.15 12.33
CA LEU A 76 -9.31 -7.25 11.33
C LEU A 76 -8.47 -5.96 11.28
N LYS A 77 -7.17 -6.12 11.06
CA LYS A 77 -6.28 -4.99 10.86
C LYS A 77 -6.31 -4.55 9.41
N ASN A 78 -6.08 -3.25 9.20
CA ASN A 78 -5.94 -2.68 7.87
C ASN A 78 -4.50 -2.81 7.39
N TYR A 79 -4.33 -2.74 6.07
CA TYR A 79 -3.02 -2.73 5.42
C TYR A 79 -2.95 -1.58 4.44
N THR A 80 -1.78 -0.98 4.36
CA THR A 80 -1.54 0.05 3.36
C THR A 80 -0.13 -0.12 2.83
N GLY A 81 0.00 0.02 1.51
CA GLY A 81 1.27 -0.03 0.84
C GLY A 81 1.57 1.32 0.24
N ILE A 82 2.80 1.72 0.29
CA ILE A 82 3.22 3.01 -0.24
C ILE A 82 4.38 2.78 -1.18
N VAL A 83 4.29 3.34 -2.38
CA VAL A 83 5.41 3.37 -3.33
C VAL A 83 5.72 4.83 -3.60
N SER A 84 6.96 5.21 -3.45
CA SER A 84 7.37 6.60 -3.68
C SER A 84 8.60 6.65 -4.55
N LEU A 85 8.80 7.81 -5.16
CA LEU A 85 9.95 8.05 -6.00
C LEU A 85 11.14 8.43 -5.15
N ILE A 86 12.30 7.89 -5.53
CA ILE A 86 13.59 8.27 -4.96
C ILE A 86 14.44 8.80 -6.09
N LYS A 87 14.97 9.99 -5.91
CA LYS A 87 15.87 10.57 -6.89
C LYS A 87 17.30 10.32 -6.45
N SER A 88 18.12 9.79 -7.36
CA SER A 88 19.51 9.54 -7.06
C SER A 88 20.23 10.87 -6.87
N PRO A 89 21.05 11.02 -5.81
CA PRO A 89 21.79 12.27 -5.62
C PRO A 89 22.90 12.49 -6.65
N ASN A 90 23.31 11.46 -7.36
CA ASN A 90 24.51 11.56 -8.19
C ASN A 90 24.23 11.58 -9.70
N ASP A 91 23.07 11.12 -10.17
CA ASP A 91 22.88 10.96 -11.61
C ASP A 91 21.48 11.26 -12.09
N GLU A 92 20.66 11.92 -11.33
CA GLU A 92 19.30 12.32 -11.67
C GLU A 92 18.38 11.14 -12.03
N SER A 93 18.86 9.92 -11.95
CA SER A 93 17.97 8.78 -12.19
C SER A 93 16.92 8.71 -11.07
N THR A 94 15.76 8.18 -11.43
CA THR A 94 14.66 8.02 -10.49
C THR A 94 14.37 6.54 -10.31
N SER A 95 14.27 6.12 -9.07
CA SER A 95 13.85 4.78 -8.73
C SER A 95 12.66 4.86 -7.79
N THR A 96 12.13 3.71 -7.41
CA THR A 96 11.00 3.65 -6.47
C THR A 96 11.40 2.86 -5.26
N GLN A 97 10.80 3.21 -4.12
CA GLN A 97 10.88 2.37 -2.92
C GLN A 97 9.47 2.08 -2.46
N SER A 98 9.31 0.96 -1.77
CA SER A 98 8.00 0.56 -1.28
C SER A 98 8.05 0.29 0.21
N ARG A 99 6.89 0.41 0.85
CA ARG A 99 6.72 0.10 2.25
C ARG A 99 5.36 -0.54 2.44
N LEU A 100 5.31 -1.56 3.28
CA LEU A 100 4.07 -2.24 3.62
C LEU A 100 3.80 -2.01 5.10
N CYS A 101 2.65 -1.46 5.40
CA CYS A 101 2.28 -1.07 6.76
C CYS A 101 1.01 -1.79 7.20
N GLU A 102 0.95 -2.09 8.49
CA GLU A 102 -0.18 -2.76 9.11
C GLU A 102 -0.69 -1.88 10.24
N SER A 103 -2.01 -1.75 10.39
CA SER A 103 -2.55 -0.99 11.51
C SER A 103 -2.17 -1.69 12.83
N ASN A 104 -1.88 -0.90 13.85
CA ASN A 104 -1.47 -1.43 15.16
C ASN A 104 -2.63 -2.12 15.86
N GLN A 105 -3.84 -1.68 15.58
CA GLN A 105 -5.07 -2.24 16.14
C GLN A 105 -6.05 -2.54 15.02
N PRO A 106 -6.99 -3.47 15.24
CA PRO A 106 -8.07 -3.67 14.28
C PRO A 106 -8.81 -2.36 14.03
N SER A 107 -9.19 -2.12 12.78
CA SER A 107 -9.82 -0.86 12.41
C SER A 107 -10.62 -1.03 11.14
N LYS A 108 -11.70 -0.27 11.01
CA LYS A 108 -12.46 -0.13 9.77
C LYS A 108 -12.40 1.29 9.25
N GLU A 109 -11.44 2.07 9.74
CA GLU A 109 -11.25 3.46 9.30
C GLU A 109 -10.10 3.53 8.31
N LEU A 110 -10.24 4.40 7.33
CA LEU A 110 -9.20 4.60 6.33
C LEU A 110 -7.91 5.11 6.98
N PRO A 111 -6.75 4.62 6.51
CA PRO A 111 -5.47 5.18 6.97
C PRO A 111 -5.31 6.61 6.47
N GLY A 112 -4.50 7.37 7.20
CA GLY A 112 -4.07 8.66 6.70
C GLY A 112 -3.13 8.49 5.50
N THR A 113 -2.86 9.61 4.84
CA THR A 113 -1.90 9.61 3.75
C THR A 113 -0.47 9.64 4.32
N PRO A 114 0.52 9.16 3.53
CA PRO A 114 1.90 9.24 3.98
C PRO A 114 2.31 10.70 4.18
N THR A 115 3.10 10.94 5.21
CA THR A 115 3.63 12.28 5.45
C THR A 115 4.88 12.45 4.60
N PRO A 116 4.92 13.44 3.71
CA PRO A 116 6.15 13.71 2.98
C PRO A 116 7.22 14.12 3.97
N THR A 117 8.37 13.48 3.91
CA THR A 117 9.51 13.86 4.70
C THR A 117 10.61 14.37 3.77
N ASN A 118 11.51 15.16 4.29
CA ASN A 118 12.67 15.56 3.51
C ASN A 118 13.67 14.42 3.35
N SER A 119 13.43 13.34 4.06
CA SER A 119 14.19 12.11 3.95
C SER A 119 13.65 11.27 2.79
N PRO A 120 14.51 10.46 2.14
CA PRO A 120 14.01 9.51 1.15
C PRO A 120 13.14 8.40 1.77
N ASP A 121 13.16 8.28 3.10
CA ASP A 121 12.39 7.22 3.76
C ASP A 121 10.94 7.63 3.93
N ILE A 122 10.04 6.79 3.44
CA ILE A 122 8.61 6.98 3.67
C ILE A 122 8.26 6.41 5.02
N GLN A 123 7.44 7.13 5.77
CA GLN A 123 6.95 6.65 7.05
C GLN A 123 5.55 6.06 6.91
N CYS A 124 5.26 5.03 7.69
CA CYS A 124 3.89 4.54 7.78
C CYS A 124 2.97 5.63 8.33
N PRO A 125 1.70 5.65 7.93
CA PRO A 125 0.75 6.61 8.51
C PRO A 125 0.63 6.41 10.02
N SER A 126 0.13 7.44 10.70
CA SER A 126 -0.11 7.36 12.13
C SER A 126 -0.99 6.16 12.46
N GLY A 127 -0.61 5.40 13.49
CA GLY A 127 -1.33 4.20 13.89
C GLY A 127 -0.98 2.94 13.13
N TYR A 128 0.02 3.02 12.26
CA TYR A 128 0.49 1.88 11.44
C TYR A 128 1.97 1.63 11.68
N SER A 129 2.37 0.39 11.49
CA SER A 129 3.77 -0.02 11.65
C SER A 129 4.23 -0.81 10.43
N ASP A 130 5.53 -0.71 10.16
CA ASP A 130 6.15 -1.43 9.04
C ASP A 130 6.08 -2.93 9.29
N VAL A 131 5.54 -3.66 8.33
CA VAL A 131 5.34 -5.10 8.46
C VAL A 131 6.67 -5.85 8.42
N LEU A 132 7.68 -5.29 7.74
CA LEU A 132 8.96 -5.97 7.54
C LEU A 132 9.94 -5.73 8.68
N LYS A 133 9.51 -5.09 9.74
CA LYS A 133 10.35 -4.88 10.92
C LYS A 133 9.89 -5.69 12.11
#